data_e3d50b71915dc1e53a234bfb0edaa56f
#
_entry.id   e3d50b71915dc1e53a234bfb0edaa56f
#
_cell.length_a   1.000
_cell.length_b   1.000
_cell.length_c   1.000
_cell.angle_alpha   90.00
_cell.angle_beta   90.00
_cell.angle_gamma   90.00
#
_symmetry.space_group_name_H-M   'P 1'
#
loop_
_entity.id
_entity.type
_entity.pdbx_description
1 polymer ?
#
loop_
_entity_poly.entity_id
_entity_poly.type
_entity_poly.pdbx_seq_one_letter_code
_entity_poly.pdbx_strand_id
1 'polypeptide(L)'
;PRKGTSISALSKLRAVFANNGSVTAGNSSQMSDGAAFVMVMSEDMVKELNIEPIARMVNYAAAGVEPKIMGIGPVAAVPKVLKQSGLKQNDIELIELNEAFASQSLAVMRELNLNQDIVNVNGGAIALGHPLGCTGAKLSVQLFDEMRKRNMKGKYGMVTMCVGTGQGAAGIFEFLK
;
A
#
# COMPACT_ATOMS: atom_id res chain seq x y z
N PRO A 1 -4.48 11.24 13.55
CA PRO A 1 -3.32 11.24 14.45
C PRO A 1 -3.65 11.88 15.80
N ARG A 2 -3.11 11.32 16.88
CA ARG A 2 -3.30 11.88 18.22
C ARG A 2 -2.26 12.95 18.49
N LYS A 3 -2.68 14.15 18.85
CA LYS A 3 -1.79 15.23 19.29
C LYS A 3 -1.06 14.80 20.57
N GLY A 4 0.21 15.16 20.70
CA GLY A 4 1.02 14.82 21.87
C GLY A 4 1.58 13.40 21.91
N THR A 5 1.54 12.65 20.79
CA THR A 5 2.23 11.36 20.67
C THR A 5 3.73 11.55 20.84
N SER A 6 4.34 10.74 21.71
CA SER A 6 5.79 10.72 21.96
C SER A 6 6.28 9.31 22.19
N ILE A 7 7.58 9.07 22.04
CA ILE A 7 8.17 7.75 22.32
C ILE A 7 7.89 7.34 23.76
N SER A 8 7.97 8.27 24.73
CA SER A 8 7.66 8.00 26.13
C SER A 8 6.19 7.63 26.36
N ALA A 9 5.24 8.18 25.60
CA ALA A 9 3.84 7.79 25.67
C ALA A 9 3.62 6.41 25.03
N LEU A 10 4.23 6.15 23.88
CA LEU A 10 4.11 4.88 23.14
C LEU A 10 4.72 3.70 23.93
N SER A 11 5.86 3.91 24.61
CA SER A 11 6.54 2.88 25.39
C SER A 11 5.74 2.36 26.60
N LYS A 12 4.71 3.08 27.04
CA LYS A 12 3.81 2.68 28.13
C LYS A 12 2.65 1.80 27.67
N LEU A 13 2.46 1.65 26.35
CA LEU A 13 1.37 0.85 25.81
C LEU A 13 1.65 -0.64 25.97
N ARG A 14 0.60 -1.39 26.29
CA ARG A 14 0.69 -2.86 26.43
C ARG A 14 0.77 -3.52 25.05
N ALA A 15 1.56 -4.58 24.96
CA ALA A 15 1.54 -5.48 23.80
C ALA A 15 0.17 -6.15 23.67
N VAL A 16 -0.32 -6.28 22.42
CA VAL A 16 -1.68 -6.73 22.13
C VAL A 16 -1.75 -8.23 21.87
N PHE A 17 -0.73 -8.82 21.24
CA PHE A 17 -0.77 -10.19 20.73
C PHE A 17 0.09 -11.18 21.52
N ALA A 18 1.16 -10.74 22.13
CA ALA A 18 2.06 -11.62 22.87
C ALA A 18 2.56 -10.96 24.17
N ASN A 19 2.77 -11.74 25.22
CA ASN A 19 3.45 -11.26 26.41
C ASN A 19 4.87 -10.79 26.02
N ASN A 20 5.24 -9.59 26.44
CA ASN A 20 6.49 -8.94 26.06
C ASN A 20 6.67 -8.72 24.55
N GLY A 21 5.57 -8.68 23.78
CA GLY A 21 5.58 -8.36 22.36
C GLY A 21 5.85 -6.90 22.09
N SER A 22 6.14 -6.58 20.82
CA SER A 22 6.41 -5.21 20.35
C SER A 22 5.21 -4.52 19.68
N VAL A 23 4.16 -5.26 19.36
CA VAL A 23 2.97 -4.72 18.68
C VAL A 23 1.96 -4.21 19.71
N THR A 24 1.67 -2.92 19.62
CA THR A 24 0.77 -2.20 20.53
C THR A 24 -0.27 -1.40 19.73
N ALA A 25 -1.27 -0.84 20.41
CA ALA A 25 -2.23 0.06 19.76
C ALA A 25 -1.58 1.31 19.15
N GLY A 26 -0.39 1.69 19.59
CA GLY A 26 0.32 2.88 19.09
C GLY A 26 1.10 2.66 17.81
N ASN A 27 1.36 1.41 17.42
CA ASN A 27 2.08 1.06 16.19
C ASN A 27 1.31 0.08 15.31
N SER A 28 -0.02 0.08 15.44
CA SER A 28 -0.96 -0.69 14.64
C SER A 28 -1.94 0.25 13.94
N SER A 29 -2.42 -0.15 12.78
CA SER A 29 -3.53 0.54 12.12
C SER A 29 -4.82 0.43 12.93
N GLN A 30 -5.68 1.41 12.80
CA GLN A 30 -7.03 1.34 13.35
C GLN A 30 -7.96 0.66 12.35
N MET A 31 -8.81 -0.25 12.82
CA MET A 31 -9.99 -0.64 12.05
C MET A 31 -10.89 0.58 11.94
N SER A 32 -11.19 0.97 10.71
CA SER A 32 -11.91 2.21 10.43
C SER A 32 -13.04 1.93 9.46
N ASP A 33 -14.09 2.71 9.55
CA ASP A 33 -15.08 2.81 8.49
C ASP A 33 -14.49 3.65 7.35
N GLY A 34 -14.84 3.30 6.12
CA GLY A 34 -14.38 4.04 4.96
C GLY A 34 -14.93 3.48 3.66
N ALA A 35 -15.01 4.33 2.66
CA ALA A 35 -15.39 3.97 1.31
C ALA A 35 -14.47 4.66 0.30
N ALA A 36 -14.14 3.96 -0.77
CA ALA A 36 -13.40 4.50 -1.91
C ALA A 36 -13.91 3.82 -3.18
N PHE A 37 -13.97 4.59 -4.27
CA PHE A 37 -14.47 4.12 -5.55
C PHE A 37 -13.42 4.37 -6.62
N VAL A 38 -13.19 3.35 -7.44
CA VAL A 38 -12.36 3.43 -8.65
C VAL A 38 -13.21 2.89 -9.80
N MET A 39 -13.43 3.70 -10.82
CA MET A 39 -14.09 3.25 -12.04
C MET A 39 -13.04 2.55 -12.92
N VAL A 40 -13.32 1.33 -13.31
CA VAL A 40 -12.47 0.51 -14.17
C VAL A 40 -13.21 0.24 -15.48
N MET A 41 -12.54 0.44 -16.60
CA MET A 41 -13.12 0.18 -17.92
C MET A 41 -12.05 -0.27 -18.91
N SER A 42 -12.45 -0.86 -20.02
CA SER A 42 -11.56 -1.22 -21.10
C SER A 42 -11.09 0.03 -21.87
N GLU A 43 -9.96 -0.08 -22.57
CA GLU A 43 -9.45 0.99 -23.42
C GLU A 43 -10.48 1.36 -24.54
N ASP A 44 -11.19 0.38 -25.06
CA ASP A 44 -12.22 0.62 -26.09
C ASP A 44 -13.37 1.46 -25.52
N MET A 45 -13.82 1.17 -24.30
CA MET A 45 -14.86 1.96 -23.64
C MET A 45 -14.38 3.38 -23.31
N VAL A 46 -13.12 3.55 -22.91
CA VAL A 46 -12.51 4.87 -22.73
C VAL A 46 -12.57 5.70 -24.01
N LYS A 47 -12.24 5.10 -25.17
CA LYS A 47 -12.31 5.75 -26.46
C LYS A 47 -13.75 6.06 -26.90
N GLU A 48 -14.65 5.09 -26.76
CA GLU A 48 -16.07 5.24 -27.12
C GLU A 48 -16.74 6.38 -26.34
N LEU A 49 -16.49 6.45 -25.03
CA LEU A 49 -17.08 7.46 -24.16
C LEU A 49 -16.29 8.78 -24.15
N ASN A 50 -15.20 8.87 -24.90
CA ASN A 50 -14.29 10.03 -24.92
C ASN A 50 -13.89 10.49 -23.50
N ILE A 51 -13.57 9.53 -22.62
CA ILE A 51 -13.16 9.79 -21.23
C ILE A 51 -11.64 9.91 -21.17
N GLU A 52 -11.15 10.83 -20.38
CA GLU A 52 -9.73 10.97 -20.11
C GLU A 52 -9.34 10.12 -18.90
N PRO A 53 -8.65 8.98 -19.07
CA PRO A 53 -8.30 8.10 -17.98
C PRO A 53 -7.20 8.72 -17.08
N ILE A 54 -7.26 8.44 -15.77
CA ILE A 54 -6.27 8.92 -14.80
C ILE A 54 -5.01 8.05 -14.85
N ALA A 55 -5.20 6.74 -14.87
CA ALA A 55 -4.12 5.77 -14.83
C ALA A 55 -4.51 4.50 -15.60
N ARG A 56 -3.51 3.74 -16.00
CA ARG A 56 -3.65 2.41 -16.58
C ARG A 56 -3.10 1.37 -15.61
N MET A 57 -3.87 0.33 -15.30
CA MET A 57 -3.32 -0.83 -14.60
C MET A 57 -2.38 -1.58 -15.52
N VAL A 58 -1.10 -1.65 -15.14
CA VAL A 58 -0.06 -2.36 -15.90
C VAL A 58 -0.14 -3.85 -15.61
N ASN A 59 -0.15 -4.21 -14.33
CA ASN A 59 -0.26 -5.60 -13.90
C ASN A 59 -0.67 -5.70 -12.42
N TYR A 60 -1.09 -6.89 -12.02
CA TYR A 60 -1.44 -7.25 -10.67
C TYR A 60 -0.94 -8.65 -10.35
N ALA A 61 -0.42 -8.85 -9.14
CA ALA A 61 -0.05 -10.17 -8.66
C ALA A 61 -0.49 -10.39 -7.21
N ALA A 62 -0.94 -11.60 -6.93
CA ALA A 62 -1.08 -12.11 -5.59
C ALA A 62 -0.08 -13.24 -5.35
N ALA A 63 0.38 -13.38 -4.12
CA ALA A 63 1.30 -14.43 -3.70
C ALA A 63 0.93 -14.95 -2.32
N GLY A 64 1.09 -16.25 -2.09
CA GLY A 64 0.91 -16.88 -0.79
C GLY A 64 2.17 -16.79 0.06
N VAL A 65 1.98 -16.65 1.37
CA VAL A 65 3.02 -16.76 2.40
C VAL A 65 2.48 -17.55 3.58
N GLU A 66 3.33 -17.97 4.50
CA GLU A 66 2.89 -18.66 5.70
C GLU A 66 1.91 -17.78 6.50
N PRO A 67 0.70 -18.28 6.89
CA PRO A 67 -0.31 -17.49 7.60
C PRO A 67 0.17 -16.80 8.87
N LYS A 68 1.07 -17.44 9.62
CA LYS A 68 1.63 -16.87 10.87
C LYS A 68 2.43 -15.58 10.65
N ILE A 69 2.99 -15.41 9.47
CA ILE A 69 3.78 -14.25 9.08
C ILE A 69 3.12 -13.50 7.90
N MET A 70 1.81 -13.49 7.83
CA MET A 70 1.03 -12.91 6.73
C MET A 70 1.46 -11.47 6.38
N GLY A 71 1.96 -10.74 7.37
CA GLY A 71 2.39 -9.34 7.21
C GLY A 71 3.48 -9.14 6.15
N ILE A 72 4.31 -10.15 5.88
CA ILE A 72 5.34 -10.09 4.82
C ILE A 72 4.81 -10.46 3.43
N GLY A 73 3.51 -10.63 3.24
CA GLY A 73 2.91 -10.94 1.93
C GLY A 73 3.44 -10.10 0.77
N PRO A 74 3.62 -8.77 0.92
CA PRO A 74 4.22 -7.92 -0.12
C PRO A 74 5.62 -8.37 -0.57
N VAL A 75 6.42 -9.00 0.30
CA VAL A 75 7.77 -9.51 -0.06
C VAL A 75 7.70 -10.56 -1.16
N ALA A 76 6.62 -11.34 -1.21
CA ALA A 76 6.38 -12.32 -2.27
C ALA A 76 5.63 -11.72 -3.47
N ALA A 77 4.71 -10.79 -3.26
CA ALA A 77 3.86 -10.23 -4.31
C ALA A 77 4.59 -9.19 -5.17
N VAL A 78 5.41 -8.31 -4.57
CA VAL A 78 6.11 -7.22 -5.28
C VAL A 78 7.09 -7.74 -6.33
N PRO A 79 8.03 -8.66 -6.03
CA PRO A 79 8.91 -9.20 -7.06
C PRO A 79 8.15 -9.92 -8.17
N LYS A 80 7.03 -10.57 -7.83
CA LYS A 80 6.19 -11.27 -8.80
C LYS A 80 5.54 -10.29 -9.79
N VAL A 81 4.93 -9.21 -9.31
CA VAL A 81 4.30 -8.22 -10.20
C VAL A 81 5.32 -7.48 -11.05
N LEU A 82 6.49 -7.14 -10.51
CA LEU A 82 7.59 -6.52 -11.25
C LEU A 82 8.07 -7.44 -12.39
N LYS A 83 8.30 -8.72 -12.09
CA LYS A 83 8.68 -9.70 -13.11
C LYS A 83 7.63 -9.85 -14.21
N GLN A 84 6.35 -9.90 -13.85
CA GLN A 84 5.25 -10.06 -14.81
C GLN A 84 5.04 -8.82 -15.68
N SER A 85 5.35 -7.63 -15.16
CA SER A 85 5.26 -6.37 -15.91
C SER A 85 6.51 -6.03 -16.73
N GLY A 86 7.62 -6.76 -16.53
CA GLY A 86 8.92 -6.45 -17.16
C GLY A 86 9.58 -5.20 -16.57
N LEU A 87 9.08 -4.69 -15.44
CA LEU A 87 9.61 -3.50 -14.77
C LEU A 87 10.62 -3.88 -13.68
N LYS A 88 11.50 -2.93 -13.39
CA LYS A 88 12.43 -2.99 -12.26
C LYS A 88 11.88 -2.18 -11.10
N GLN A 89 12.34 -2.46 -9.89
CA GLN A 89 11.93 -1.71 -8.70
C GLN A 89 12.23 -0.19 -8.83
N ASN A 90 13.34 0.16 -9.46
CA ASN A 90 13.74 1.57 -9.68
C ASN A 90 12.87 2.31 -10.72
N ASP A 91 12.00 1.61 -11.43
CA ASP A 91 11.03 2.25 -12.32
C ASP A 91 9.80 2.75 -11.56
N ILE A 92 9.64 2.31 -10.30
CA ILE A 92 8.52 2.71 -9.44
C ILE A 92 8.88 3.99 -8.69
N GLU A 93 8.10 5.04 -8.92
CA GLU A 93 8.35 6.38 -8.40
C GLU A 93 7.58 6.67 -7.10
N LEU A 94 6.46 5.99 -6.85
CA LEU A 94 5.67 6.09 -5.62
C LEU A 94 5.09 4.73 -5.23
N ILE A 95 5.03 4.48 -3.93
CA ILE A 95 4.51 3.22 -3.36
C ILE A 95 3.53 3.56 -2.23
N GLU A 96 2.32 3.02 -2.34
CA GLU A 96 1.37 2.93 -1.24
C GLU A 96 1.42 1.52 -0.66
N LEU A 97 2.08 1.37 0.48
CA LEU A 97 2.19 0.13 1.26
C LEU A 97 1.21 0.19 2.42
N ASN A 98 0.27 -0.73 2.49
CA ASN A 98 -0.65 -0.77 3.63
C ASN A 98 0.10 -1.03 4.95
N GLU A 99 -0.04 -0.11 5.90
CA GLU A 99 0.54 -0.22 7.24
C GLU A 99 -0.43 -0.92 8.21
N ALA A 100 -0.60 -2.23 8.06
CA ALA A 100 -1.37 -2.98 9.06
C ALA A 100 -0.70 -2.85 10.45
N PHE A 101 0.63 -2.96 10.49
CA PHE A 101 1.49 -2.78 11.66
C PHE A 101 2.79 -2.09 11.25
N ALA A 102 3.36 -1.25 12.12
CA ALA A 102 4.65 -0.62 11.85
C ALA A 102 5.77 -1.67 11.66
N SER A 103 5.79 -2.71 12.50
CA SER A 103 6.76 -3.81 12.41
C SER A 103 6.69 -4.54 11.08
N GLN A 104 5.48 -4.80 10.58
CA GLN A 104 5.24 -5.44 9.28
C GLN A 104 5.73 -4.55 8.13
N SER A 105 5.38 -3.26 8.13
CA SER A 105 5.79 -2.33 7.08
C SER A 105 7.30 -2.16 7.03
N LEU A 106 7.95 -2.04 8.19
CA LEU A 106 9.41 -1.97 8.29
C LEU A 106 10.08 -3.25 7.80
N ALA A 107 9.54 -4.43 8.14
CA ALA A 107 10.05 -5.69 7.63
C ALA A 107 9.98 -5.76 6.10
N VAL A 108 8.81 -5.42 5.52
CA VAL A 108 8.64 -5.39 4.05
C VAL A 108 9.61 -4.40 3.39
N MET A 109 9.74 -3.19 3.93
CA MET A 109 10.65 -2.18 3.37
C MET A 109 12.11 -2.64 3.41
N ARG A 110 12.54 -3.30 4.50
CA ARG A 110 13.90 -3.82 4.65
C ARG A 110 14.17 -5.00 3.71
N GLU A 111 13.28 -5.99 3.68
CA GLU A 111 13.43 -7.18 2.83
C GLU A 111 13.46 -6.84 1.33
N LEU A 112 12.66 -5.87 0.91
CA LEU A 112 12.59 -5.40 -0.46
C LEU A 112 13.58 -4.27 -0.75
N ASN A 113 14.31 -3.76 0.25
CA ASN A 113 15.18 -2.59 0.12
C ASN A 113 14.46 -1.40 -0.53
N LEU A 114 13.25 -1.07 -0.06
CA LEU A 114 12.46 0.03 -0.59
C LEU A 114 13.02 1.38 -0.10
N ASN A 115 13.04 2.37 -0.99
CA ASN A 115 13.33 3.74 -0.59
C ASN A 115 12.15 4.32 0.20
N GLN A 116 12.37 4.69 1.46
CA GLN A 116 11.34 5.25 2.34
C GLN A 116 10.75 6.57 1.84
N ASP A 117 11.53 7.37 1.09
CA ASP A 117 11.11 8.69 0.62
C ASP A 117 9.99 8.63 -0.42
N ILE A 118 9.74 7.44 -1.01
CA ILE A 118 8.68 7.22 -1.99
C ILE A 118 7.53 6.34 -1.44
N VAL A 119 7.62 5.89 -0.19
CA VAL A 119 6.60 5.04 0.44
C VAL A 119 5.68 5.86 1.33
N ASN A 120 4.36 5.75 1.11
CA ASN A 120 3.33 6.39 1.94
C ASN A 120 3.60 7.88 2.22
N VAL A 121 3.94 8.62 1.20
CA VAL A 121 4.40 10.02 1.29
C VAL A 121 3.40 10.99 1.95
N ASN A 122 2.14 10.60 2.00
CA ASN A 122 1.06 11.35 2.68
C ASN A 122 0.62 10.68 4.01
N GLY A 123 1.41 9.76 4.52
CA GLY A 123 1.07 8.94 5.69
C GLY A 123 0.30 7.66 5.32
N GLY A 124 0.46 6.63 6.14
CA GLY A 124 -0.15 5.33 5.96
C GLY A 124 -1.28 5.03 6.94
N ALA A 125 -1.68 3.78 7.02
CA ALA A 125 -2.86 3.34 7.77
C ALA A 125 -2.76 3.53 9.30
N ILE A 126 -1.57 3.61 9.86
CA ILE A 126 -1.37 3.89 11.29
C ILE A 126 -1.90 5.28 11.63
N ALA A 127 -1.69 6.26 10.74
CA ALA A 127 -2.18 7.62 10.91
C ALA A 127 -3.61 7.83 10.40
N LEU A 128 -3.97 7.20 9.28
CA LEU A 128 -5.18 7.49 8.51
C LEU A 128 -6.30 6.45 8.67
N GLY A 129 -5.99 5.29 9.25
CA GLY A 129 -6.93 4.18 9.40
C GLY A 129 -6.88 3.16 8.27
N HIS A 130 -7.39 1.97 8.57
CA HIS A 130 -7.42 0.81 7.67
C HIS A 130 -8.84 0.27 7.51
N PRO A 131 -9.65 0.82 6.61
CA PRO A 131 -10.96 0.28 6.29
C PRO A 131 -10.80 -0.98 5.43
N LEU A 132 -10.77 -2.15 6.07
CA LEU A 132 -10.27 -3.42 5.53
C LEU A 132 -10.71 -3.71 4.09
N GLY A 133 -12.01 -3.75 3.84
CA GLY A 133 -12.55 -4.08 2.52
C GLY A 133 -12.34 -3.00 1.45
N CYS A 134 -12.03 -1.76 1.85
CA CYS A 134 -11.86 -0.65 0.91
C CYS A 134 -10.40 -0.22 0.73
N THR A 135 -9.47 -0.77 1.52
CA THR A 135 -8.08 -0.29 1.54
C THR A 135 -7.40 -0.32 0.17
N GLY A 136 -7.63 -1.35 -0.65
CA GLY A 136 -7.05 -1.41 -2.00
C GLY A 136 -7.48 -0.23 -2.87
N ALA A 137 -8.77 0.08 -2.91
CA ALA A 137 -9.30 1.24 -3.63
C ALA A 137 -8.81 2.56 -3.03
N LYS A 138 -8.79 2.68 -1.68
CA LYS A 138 -8.28 3.85 -0.96
C LYS A 138 -6.81 4.16 -1.33
N LEU A 139 -5.94 3.16 -1.26
CA LEU A 139 -4.52 3.33 -1.59
C LEU A 139 -4.33 3.70 -3.07
N SER A 140 -5.13 3.14 -3.97
CA SER A 140 -5.10 3.50 -5.39
C SER A 140 -5.49 4.96 -5.60
N VAL A 141 -6.54 5.43 -4.93
CA VAL A 141 -6.97 6.85 -5.00
C VAL A 141 -5.88 7.77 -4.43
N GLN A 142 -5.27 7.41 -3.29
CA GLN A 142 -4.16 8.18 -2.70
C GLN A 142 -2.96 8.26 -3.66
N LEU A 143 -2.57 7.12 -4.24
CA LEU A 143 -1.50 7.05 -5.22
C LEU A 143 -1.76 7.97 -6.41
N PHE A 144 -2.94 7.88 -7.03
CA PHE A 144 -3.29 8.68 -8.21
C PHE A 144 -3.36 10.18 -7.90
N ASP A 145 -3.88 10.56 -6.74
CA ASP A 145 -3.93 11.95 -6.31
C ASP A 145 -2.54 12.55 -6.11
N GLU A 146 -1.64 11.80 -5.50
CA GLU A 146 -0.26 12.23 -5.30
C GLU A 146 0.52 12.31 -6.62
N MET A 147 0.38 11.31 -7.50
CA MET A 147 0.99 11.33 -8.84
C MET A 147 0.51 12.52 -9.66
N ARG A 148 -0.79 12.85 -9.56
CA ARG A 148 -1.36 14.04 -10.19
C ARG A 148 -0.75 15.34 -9.64
N LYS A 149 -0.65 15.49 -8.32
CA LYS A 149 -0.05 16.67 -7.68
C LYS A 149 1.40 16.91 -8.09
N ARG A 150 2.12 15.82 -8.32
CA ARG A 150 3.54 15.85 -8.76
C ARG A 150 3.72 15.91 -10.28
N ASN A 151 2.63 15.93 -11.08
CA ASN A 151 2.69 15.91 -12.56
C ASN A 151 3.50 14.72 -13.10
N MET A 152 3.25 13.52 -12.60
CA MET A 152 4.04 12.31 -12.87
C MET A 152 3.57 11.53 -14.11
N LYS A 153 3.14 12.22 -15.16
CA LYS A 153 2.70 11.58 -16.41
C LYS A 153 3.75 10.60 -16.98
N GLY A 154 3.30 9.41 -17.34
CA GLY A 154 4.15 8.34 -17.85
C GLY A 154 5.03 7.65 -16.81
N LYS A 155 4.83 7.95 -15.51
CA LYS A 155 5.53 7.32 -14.40
C LYS A 155 4.72 6.19 -13.79
N TYR A 156 5.40 5.27 -13.11
CA TYR A 156 4.78 4.12 -12.47
C TYR A 156 4.65 4.32 -10.96
N GLY A 157 3.49 3.94 -10.46
CA GLY A 157 3.22 3.84 -9.02
C GLY A 157 2.75 2.44 -8.66
N MET A 158 2.95 2.04 -7.41
CA MET A 158 2.59 0.72 -6.91
C MET A 158 1.74 0.81 -5.66
N VAL A 159 0.71 -0.04 -5.60
CA VAL A 159 -0.06 -0.32 -4.38
C VAL A 159 0.24 -1.73 -3.94
N THR A 160 0.57 -1.93 -2.67
CA THR A 160 0.82 -3.28 -2.13
C THR A 160 0.33 -3.42 -0.70
N MET A 161 -0.09 -4.62 -0.35
CA MET A 161 -0.63 -4.92 0.97
C MET A 161 -0.47 -6.39 1.34
N CYS A 162 -0.38 -6.65 2.63
CA CYS A 162 -0.63 -7.98 3.16
C CYS A 162 -2.13 -8.23 3.24
N VAL A 163 -2.52 -9.49 3.10
CA VAL A 163 -3.91 -9.92 3.17
C VAL A 163 -4.00 -11.06 4.18
N GLY A 164 -5.05 -11.06 4.98
CA GLY A 164 -5.31 -12.10 5.97
C GLY A 164 -5.22 -13.51 5.38
N THR A 165 -4.96 -14.50 6.22
CA THR A 165 -4.76 -15.90 5.85
C THR A 165 -3.46 -16.23 5.11
N GLY A 166 -2.52 -15.29 5.00
CA GLY A 166 -1.18 -15.52 4.42
C GLY A 166 -1.07 -15.20 2.94
N GLN A 167 -1.47 -13.99 2.56
CA GLN A 167 -1.36 -13.53 1.17
C GLN A 167 -0.72 -12.14 1.11
N GLY A 168 -0.12 -11.84 -0.02
CA GLY A 168 0.27 -10.51 -0.44
C GLY A 168 -0.35 -10.16 -1.77
N ALA A 169 -0.64 -8.89 -1.96
CA ALA A 169 -1.13 -8.33 -3.21
C ALA A 169 -0.28 -7.14 -3.64
N ALA A 170 0.00 -7.01 -4.93
CA ALA A 170 0.67 -5.85 -5.49
C ALA A 170 0.10 -5.51 -6.87
N GLY A 171 -0.19 -4.24 -7.11
CA GLY A 171 -0.65 -3.70 -8.38
C GLY A 171 0.22 -2.55 -8.83
N ILE A 172 0.57 -2.51 -10.11
CA ILE A 172 1.35 -1.43 -10.72
C ILE A 172 0.45 -0.65 -11.68
N PHE A 173 0.55 0.66 -11.59
CA PHE A 173 -0.20 1.60 -12.40
C PHE A 173 0.74 2.56 -13.11
N GLU A 174 0.45 2.84 -14.38
CA GLU A 174 1.03 3.95 -15.13
C GLU A 174 0.09 5.15 -15.04
N PHE A 175 0.61 6.30 -14.66
CA PHE A 175 -0.15 7.54 -14.58
C PHE A 175 -0.21 8.22 -15.95
N LEU A 176 -1.41 8.59 -16.41
CA LEU A 176 -1.65 9.06 -17.77
C LEU A 176 -1.89 10.57 -17.89
N LYS A 177 -2.09 11.26 -16.78
CA LYS A 177 -2.39 12.72 -16.75
C LYS A 177 -1.20 13.59 -16.42
#